data_9170df8d1be4ccce705b30487e725286
#
_entry.id   9170df8d1be4ccce705b30487e725286
#
_cell.length_a   1.000
_cell.length_b   1.000
_cell.length_c   1.000
_cell.angle_alpha   90.00
_cell.angle_beta   90.00
_cell.angle_gamma   90.00
#
_symmetry.space_group_name_H-M   'P 1'
#
loop_
_entity.id
_entity.type
_entity.pdbx_description
1 polymer ?
#
loop_
_entity_poly.entity_id
_entity_poly.type
_entity_poly.pdbx_seq_one_letter_code
_entity_poly.pdbx_strand_id
1 'polypeptide(L)'
;LEFVAASDVYKRQVITGNADSPLARESDICLCTGHPDEVCALGMTPTTSTTVMTVIGDILVVETMKKTGFTIEEYSKRHHGGYLGERSRELSK
;
A
#
# COMPACT_ATOMS: atom_id res chain seq x y z
N LEU A 1 17.84 3.47 17.30
CA LEU A 1 19.21 3.17 16.84
C LEU A 1 19.22 1.96 15.88
N GLU A 2 18.60 0.85 16.25
CA GLU A 2 18.45 -0.33 15.38
C GLU A 2 17.63 -0.03 14.13
N PHE A 3 16.66 0.87 14.25
CA PHE A 3 15.84 1.33 13.16
C PHE A 3 16.66 2.11 12.10
N VAL A 4 17.60 2.92 12.52
CA VAL A 4 18.47 3.70 11.64
C VAL A 4 19.42 2.78 10.88
N ALA A 5 20.00 1.79 11.51
CA ALA A 5 20.89 0.82 10.87
C ALA A 5 20.19 0.00 9.78
N ALA A 6 18.98 -0.46 10.01
CA ALA A 6 18.19 -1.17 9.00
C ALA A 6 17.81 -0.25 7.81
N SER A 7 17.60 1.02 8.05
CA SER A 7 17.20 1.97 7.01
C SER A 7 18.33 2.35 6.04
N ASP A 8 19.57 2.17 6.42
CA ASP A 8 20.73 2.42 5.55
C ASP A 8 20.93 1.32 4.49
N VAL A 9 20.30 0.16 4.66
CA VAL A 9 20.46 -1.01 3.78
C VAL A 9 19.37 -1.08 2.73
N TYR A 10 18.13 -0.64 3.05
CA TYR A 10 16.97 -0.77 2.19
C TYR A 10 16.38 0.58 1.79
N LYS A 11 15.78 0.63 0.59
CA LYS A 11 14.94 1.76 0.18
C LYS A 11 13.74 1.89 1.13
N ARG A 12 13.50 3.12 1.59
CA ARG A 12 12.37 3.48 2.43
C ARG A 12 11.32 4.20 1.62
N GLN A 13 10.10 3.73 1.69
CA GLN A 13 8.96 4.37 1.05
C GLN A 13 7.95 4.77 2.13
N VAL A 14 7.34 5.91 1.95
CA VAL A 14 6.32 6.40 2.88
C VAL A 14 5.10 6.92 2.13
N ILE A 15 3.93 6.65 2.67
CA ILE A 15 2.68 7.29 2.29
C ILE A 15 2.28 8.17 3.47
N THR A 16 2.16 9.46 3.26
CA THR A 16 1.91 10.43 4.34
C THR A 16 1.11 11.62 3.85
N GLY A 17 0.37 12.25 4.76
CA GLY A 17 -0.33 13.50 4.49
C GLY A 17 0.58 14.72 4.45
N ASN A 18 1.79 14.63 4.99
CA ASN A 18 2.73 15.77 5.09
C ASN A 18 4.10 15.40 4.54
N ALA A 19 4.42 15.90 3.35
CA ALA A 19 5.70 15.69 2.68
C ALA A 19 6.89 16.34 3.43
N ASP A 20 6.63 17.26 4.36
CA ASP A 20 7.66 17.92 5.17
C ASP A 20 7.84 17.30 6.55
N SER A 21 7.15 16.19 6.82
CA SER A 21 7.29 15.46 8.09
C SER A 21 8.70 14.86 8.23
N PRO A 22 9.19 14.65 9.45
CA PRO A 22 10.47 13.93 9.66
C PRO A 22 10.50 12.57 8.96
N LEU A 23 9.40 11.84 8.98
CA LEU A 23 9.28 10.53 8.31
C LEU A 23 9.45 10.66 6.79
N ALA A 24 8.81 11.66 6.17
CA ALA A 24 8.95 11.93 4.75
C ALA A 24 10.38 12.29 4.35
N ARG A 25 11.03 13.13 5.14
CA ARG A 25 12.41 13.57 4.89
C ARG A 25 13.42 12.44 4.96
N GLU A 26 13.19 11.47 5.82
CA GLU A 26 14.02 10.28 5.98
C GLU A 26 13.71 9.16 4.98
N SER A 27 12.70 9.33 4.14
CA SER A 27 12.34 8.35 3.13
C SER A 27 13.05 8.59 1.80
N ASP A 28 13.28 7.53 1.04
CA ASP A 28 13.82 7.61 -0.32
C ASP A 28 12.73 7.95 -1.34
N ILE A 29 11.49 7.53 -1.06
CA ILE A 29 10.30 7.82 -1.87
C ILE A 29 9.17 8.23 -0.94
N CYS A 30 8.57 9.39 -1.21
CA CYS A 30 7.41 9.89 -0.50
C CYS A 30 6.21 10.03 -1.44
N LEU A 31 5.12 9.34 -1.12
CA LEU A 31 3.82 9.53 -1.75
C LEU A 31 2.96 10.39 -0.81
N CYS A 32 2.75 11.64 -1.18
CA CYS A 32 1.98 12.58 -0.37
C CYS A 32 0.50 12.52 -0.74
N THR A 33 -0.34 12.21 0.25
CA THR A 33 -1.81 12.19 0.09
C THR A 33 -2.43 13.58 0.22
N GLY A 34 -1.67 14.58 0.67
CA GLY A 34 -2.20 15.85 1.12
C GLY A 34 -2.95 15.73 2.45
N HIS A 35 -3.68 16.77 2.77
CA HIS A 35 -4.49 16.86 4.00
C HIS A 35 -5.98 16.91 3.64
N PRO A 36 -6.61 15.78 3.27
CA PRO A 36 -8.04 15.77 3.05
C PRO A 36 -8.79 16.01 4.36
N ASP A 37 -9.87 16.77 4.30
CA ASP A 37 -10.73 16.97 5.48
C ASP A 37 -11.35 15.64 5.91
N GLU A 38 -11.29 15.38 7.22
CA GLU A 38 -11.90 14.20 7.78
C GLU A 38 -13.43 14.38 7.84
N VAL A 39 -14.19 13.33 7.49
CA VAL A 39 -15.65 13.39 7.42
C VAL A 39 -16.34 13.17 8.77
N CYS A 40 -15.60 12.88 9.82
CA CYS A 40 -16.20 12.78 11.16
C CYS A 40 -16.65 14.14 11.67
N ALA A 41 -17.64 14.14 12.58
CA ALA A 41 -18.24 15.36 13.12
C ALA A 41 -17.24 16.31 13.81
N LEU A 42 -16.11 15.77 14.27
CA LEU A 42 -15.06 16.54 14.93
C LEU A 42 -13.94 16.96 13.95
N GLY A 43 -13.94 16.46 12.72
CA GLY A 43 -12.86 16.68 11.75
C GLY A 43 -11.49 16.13 12.18
N MET A 44 -11.47 15.16 13.08
CA MET A 44 -10.23 14.66 13.70
C MET A 44 -10.03 13.16 13.55
N THR A 45 -11.09 12.36 13.59
CA THR A 45 -10.98 10.90 13.47
C THR A 45 -10.56 10.53 12.07
N PRO A 46 -9.45 9.76 11.92
CA PRO A 46 -9.00 9.30 10.61
C PRO A 46 -10.10 8.51 9.88
N THR A 47 -10.57 9.06 8.79
CA THR A 47 -11.65 8.54 7.94
C THR A 47 -11.31 8.73 6.47
N THR A 48 -11.42 9.94 5.96
CA THR A 48 -11.03 10.27 4.59
C THR A 48 -9.55 9.99 4.34
N SER A 49 -8.68 10.36 5.27
CA SER A 49 -7.24 10.14 5.16
C SER A 49 -6.88 8.65 5.04
N THR A 50 -7.50 7.79 5.83
CA THR A 50 -7.28 6.33 5.77
C THR A 50 -7.81 5.73 4.48
N THR A 51 -8.94 6.22 3.99
CA THR A 51 -9.51 5.80 2.70
C THR A 51 -8.59 6.16 1.53
N VAL A 52 -8.07 7.38 1.51
CA VAL A 52 -7.11 7.82 0.48
C VAL A 52 -5.86 6.96 0.51
N MET A 53 -5.30 6.66 1.68
CA MET A 53 -4.14 5.77 1.81
C MET A 53 -4.43 4.37 1.28
N THR A 54 -5.61 3.83 1.56
CA THR A 54 -6.03 2.51 1.05
C THR A 54 -6.12 2.52 -0.48
N VAL A 55 -6.72 3.53 -1.08
CA VAL A 55 -6.81 3.66 -2.54
C VAL A 55 -5.43 3.72 -3.18
N ILE A 56 -4.51 4.50 -2.62
CA ILE A 56 -3.12 4.56 -3.12
C ILE A 56 -2.45 3.19 -3.00
N GLY A 57 -2.64 2.50 -1.89
CA GLY A 57 -2.14 1.14 -1.70
C GLY A 57 -2.66 0.18 -2.76
N ASP A 58 -3.95 0.21 -3.04
CA ASP A 58 -4.58 -0.63 -4.07
C ASP A 58 -4.03 -0.32 -5.47
N ILE A 59 -3.85 0.95 -5.80
CA ILE A 59 -3.21 1.36 -7.07
C ILE A 59 -1.80 0.78 -7.19
N LEU A 60 -0.99 0.89 -6.13
CA LEU A 60 0.36 0.33 -6.11
C LEU A 60 0.37 -1.18 -6.32
N VAL A 61 -0.55 -1.90 -5.68
CA VAL A 61 -0.71 -3.35 -5.85
C VAL A 61 -1.04 -3.67 -7.31
N VAL A 62 -2.07 -3.04 -7.87
CA VAL A 62 -2.51 -3.30 -9.25
C VAL A 62 -1.43 -2.97 -10.28
N GLU A 63 -0.77 -1.83 -10.14
CA GLU A 63 0.31 -1.45 -11.06
C GLU A 63 1.55 -2.35 -10.92
N THR A 64 1.85 -2.80 -9.71
CA THR A 64 2.92 -3.78 -9.48
C THR A 64 2.59 -5.12 -10.14
N MET A 65 1.36 -5.60 -9.99
CA MET A 65 0.91 -6.84 -10.65
C MET A 65 1.06 -6.76 -12.17
N LYS A 66 0.63 -5.66 -12.78
CA LYS A 66 0.79 -5.43 -14.23
C LYS A 66 2.26 -5.42 -14.63
N LYS A 67 3.07 -4.65 -13.90
CA LYS A 67 4.49 -4.46 -14.22
C LYS A 67 5.32 -5.73 -14.07
N THR A 68 4.98 -6.58 -13.11
CA THR A 68 5.66 -7.85 -12.88
C THR A 68 5.11 -9.01 -13.72
N GLY A 69 4.01 -8.79 -14.44
CA GLY A 69 3.34 -9.85 -15.19
C GLY A 69 2.75 -10.92 -14.27
N PHE A 70 2.24 -10.51 -13.10
CA PHE A 70 1.65 -11.43 -12.12
C PHE A 70 0.40 -12.11 -12.69
N THR A 71 0.42 -13.45 -12.75
CA THR A 71 -0.62 -14.23 -13.41
C THR A 71 -1.62 -14.85 -12.43
N ILE A 72 -2.73 -15.35 -12.97
CA ILE A 72 -3.73 -16.07 -12.18
C ILE A 72 -3.15 -17.38 -11.62
N GLU A 73 -2.21 -18.03 -12.31
CA GLU A 73 -1.52 -19.22 -11.83
C GLU A 73 -0.65 -18.87 -10.61
N GLU A 74 0.05 -17.75 -10.65
CA GLU A 74 0.83 -17.26 -9.50
C GLU A 74 -0.08 -16.90 -8.31
N TYR A 75 -1.25 -16.33 -8.59
CA TYR A 75 -2.25 -16.04 -7.57
C TYR A 75 -2.76 -17.33 -6.91
N SER A 76 -3.12 -18.32 -7.71
CA SER A 76 -3.64 -19.62 -7.25
C SER A 76 -2.66 -20.37 -6.35
N LYS A 77 -1.35 -20.26 -6.62
CA LYS A 77 -0.30 -20.85 -5.77
C LYS A 77 -0.22 -20.25 -4.36
N ARG A 78 -0.73 -19.05 -4.17
CA ARG A 78 -0.70 -18.32 -2.89
C ARG A 78 -2.02 -18.35 -2.13
N HIS A 79 -3.11 -18.73 -2.80
CA HIS A 79 -4.46 -18.78 -2.23
C HIS A 79 -4.98 -20.23 -2.28
N HIS A 80 -4.72 -20.97 -1.21
CA HIS A 80 -5.02 -22.41 -1.17
C HIS A 80 -6.47 -22.75 -0.81
N GLY A 81 -7.23 -21.83 -0.22
CA GLY A 81 -8.59 -22.08 0.25
C GLY A 81 -9.53 -20.90 0.05
N GLY A 82 -10.80 -21.11 0.43
CA GLY A 82 -11.87 -20.11 0.31
C GLY A 82 -12.20 -19.78 -1.14
N TYR A 83 -13.12 -18.81 -1.29
CA TYR A 83 -13.62 -18.39 -2.61
C TYR A 83 -12.48 -17.99 -3.59
N LEU A 84 -11.51 -17.22 -3.14
CA LEU A 84 -10.42 -16.75 -4.00
C LEU A 84 -9.54 -17.92 -4.49
N GLY A 85 -9.27 -18.89 -3.62
CA GLY A 85 -8.50 -20.07 -3.99
C GLY A 85 -9.24 -20.96 -4.99
N GLU A 86 -10.53 -21.16 -4.81
CA GLU A 86 -11.38 -21.92 -5.74
C GLU A 86 -11.45 -21.21 -7.09
N ARG A 87 -11.80 -19.94 -7.09
CA ARG A 87 -11.96 -19.13 -8.31
C ARG A 87 -10.66 -19.01 -9.11
N SER A 88 -9.53 -18.81 -8.44
CA SER A 88 -8.24 -18.72 -9.13
C SER A 88 -7.84 -20.03 -9.81
N ARG A 89 -8.11 -21.17 -9.18
CA ARG A 89 -7.87 -22.49 -9.79
C ARG A 89 -8.76 -22.76 -11.02
N GLU A 90 -10.00 -22.31 -10.98
CA GLU A 90 -10.89 -22.42 -12.15
C GLU A 90 -10.39 -21.61 -13.34
N LEU A 91 -9.93 -20.39 -13.09
CA LEU A 91 -9.44 -19.48 -14.12
C LEU A 91 -8.04 -19.81 -14.63
N SER A 92 -7.29 -20.62 -13.91
CA SER A 92 -5.93 -21.06 -14.31
C SER A 92 -5.92 -22.36 -15.14
N LYS A 93 -7.07 -22.96 -15.39
CA LYS A 93 -7.24 -24.12 -16.27
C LYS A 93 -7.38 -23.69 -17.72
#